data_86f1993a5eee50eeceaa3eaf6af41d7a
#
_entry.id   86f1993a5eee50eeceaa3eaf6af41d7a
#
_cell.length_a   1.000
_cell.length_b   1.000
_cell.length_c   1.000
_cell.angle_alpha   90.00
_cell.angle_beta   90.00
_cell.angle_gamma   90.00
#
_symmetry.space_group_name_H-M   'P 1'
#
loop_
_entity.id
_entity.type
_entity.pdbx_description
1 polymer ?
#
loop_
_entity_poly.entity_id
_entity_poly.type
_entity_poly.pdbx_seq_one_letter_code
_entity_poly.pdbx_strand_id
1 'polypeptide(L)'
;MHRCARIIFSLNFHMGRWSPQECIDFLVEQVGHERDNATAEVRRSFQGGYGPLYQAAYLLGGLQLRGLRKQLVDTKIMTTKQFHDEIMRQGNMPIALIRLAVTREKLTPDMDIRWKFYGELPDR
;
A
#
# COMPACT_ATOMS: atom_id res chain seq x y z
N MET A 1 -6.30 11.00 -2.29
CA MET A 1 -5.26 11.89 -2.83
C MET A 1 -3.97 11.88 -2.01
N HIS A 2 -3.97 12.20 -0.72
CA HIS A 2 -2.79 12.26 0.17
C HIS A 2 -1.86 11.00 0.11
N ARG A 3 -2.40 9.78 0.16
CA ARG A 3 -1.59 8.54 0.08
C ARG A 3 -0.89 8.36 -1.26
N CYS A 4 -1.52 8.76 -2.36
CA CYS A 4 -0.88 8.74 -3.68
C CYS A 4 0.28 9.75 -3.74
N ALA A 5 0.07 10.96 -3.21
CA ALA A 5 1.08 11.99 -3.15
C ALA A 5 2.32 11.54 -2.36
N ARG A 6 2.13 10.83 -1.25
CA ARG A 6 3.24 10.22 -0.48
C ARG A 6 4.08 9.27 -1.33
N ILE A 7 3.46 8.45 -2.14
CA ILE A 7 4.18 7.53 -3.03
C ILE A 7 4.96 8.31 -4.07
N ILE A 8 4.34 9.31 -4.69
CA ILE A 8 4.96 10.11 -5.76
C ILE A 8 6.21 10.81 -5.25
N PHE A 9 6.11 11.60 -4.17
CA PHE A 9 7.28 12.34 -3.70
C PHE A 9 8.36 11.41 -3.12
N SER A 10 7.97 10.37 -2.39
CA SER A 10 8.92 9.44 -1.78
C SER A 10 9.73 8.68 -2.83
N LEU A 11 9.09 8.17 -3.87
CA LEU A 11 9.79 7.49 -4.96
C LEU A 11 10.72 8.44 -5.73
N ASN A 12 10.25 9.65 -6.08
CA ASN A 12 11.08 10.61 -6.79
C ASN A 12 12.30 11.04 -5.97
N PHE A 13 12.16 11.23 -4.66
CA PHE A 13 13.28 11.51 -3.77
C PHE A 13 14.28 10.35 -3.73
N HIS A 14 13.83 9.15 -3.43
CA HIS A 14 14.72 7.99 -3.27
C HIS A 14 15.38 7.54 -4.59
N MET A 15 14.81 7.91 -5.74
CA MET A 15 15.43 7.74 -7.05
C MET A 15 16.37 8.90 -7.44
N GLY A 16 16.56 9.88 -6.55
CA GLY A 16 17.42 11.03 -6.82
C GLY A 16 16.89 12.01 -7.88
N ARG A 17 15.58 11.97 -8.17
CA ARG A 17 14.93 12.85 -9.15
C ARG A 17 14.49 14.18 -8.57
N TRP A 18 14.11 14.19 -7.29
CA TRP A 18 13.64 15.36 -6.57
C TRP A 18 14.46 15.60 -5.31
N SER A 19 14.76 16.86 -5.05
CA SER A 19 15.30 17.33 -3.77
C SER A 19 14.19 17.33 -2.69
N PRO A 20 14.53 17.42 -1.40
CA PRO A 20 13.56 17.61 -0.34
C PRO A 20 12.64 18.81 -0.56
N GLN A 21 13.19 19.90 -1.11
CA GLN A 21 12.41 21.13 -1.35
C GLN A 21 11.37 20.91 -2.44
N GLU A 22 11.74 20.26 -3.56
CA GLU A 22 10.79 19.93 -4.63
C GLU A 22 9.67 18.99 -4.15
N CYS A 23 9.97 18.09 -3.22
CA CYS A 23 8.94 17.25 -2.58
C CYS A 23 7.96 18.08 -1.75
N ILE A 24 8.44 19.08 -1.00
CA ILE A 24 7.60 19.99 -0.21
C ILE A 24 6.74 20.82 -1.15
N ASP A 25 7.33 21.42 -2.17
CA ASP A 25 6.63 22.28 -3.12
C ASP A 25 5.57 21.50 -3.89
N PHE A 26 5.85 20.26 -4.30
CA PHE A 26 4.83 19.36 -4.88
C PHE A 26 3.64 19.15 -3.94
N LEU A 27 3.87 18.91 -2.65
CA LEU A 27 2.78 18.70 -1.69
C LEU A 27 1.95 19.97 -1.47
N VAL A 28 2.58 21.13 -1.48
CA VAL A 28 1.89 22.41 -1.32
C VAL A 28 1.12 22.78 -2.58
N GLU A 29 1.78 22.80 -3.72
CA GLU A 29 1.25 23.37 -4.96
C GLU A 29 0.29 22.43 -5.70
N GLN A 30 0.59 21.12 -5.71
CA GLN A 30 -0.18 20.14 -6.47
C GLN A 30 -1.20 19.38 -5.62
N VAL A 31 -0.97 19.29 -4.31
CA VAL A 31 -1.83 18.50 -3.41
C VAL A 31 -2.64 19.39 -2.47
N GLY A 32 -2.22 20.63 -2.26
CA GLY A 32 -2.89 21.61 -1.40
C GLY A 32 -2.60 21.43 0.09
N HIS A 33 -1.43 20.87 0.43
CA HIS A 33 -0.99 20.80 1.83
C HIS A 33 -0.55 22.18 2.32
N GLU A 34 -0.80 22.43 3.59
CA GLU A 34 -0.18 23.53 4.29
C GLU A 34 1.32 23.26 4.41
N ARG A 35 2.17 24.32 4.26
CA ARG A 35 3.64 24.20 4.11
C ARG A 35 4.33 23.50 5.29
N ASP A 36 3.93 23.79 6.50
CA ASP A 36 4.53 23.19 7.70
C ASP A 36 4.19 21.69 7.78
N ASN A 37 2.96 21.31 7.44
CA ASN A 37 2.54 19.92 7.32
C ASN A 37 3.29 19.19 6.20
N ALA A 38 3.47 19.81 5.04
CA ALA A 38 4.24 19.26 3.94
C ALA A 38 5.71 19.02 4.34
N THR A 39 6.30 20.00 5.02
CA THR A 39 7.68 19.91 5.51
C THR A 39 7.85 18.78 6.53
N ALA A 40 6.94 18.66 7.49
CA ALA A 40 6.96 17.59 8.49
C ALA A 40 6.80 16.20 7.83
N GLU A 41 5.91 16.08 6.86
CA GLU A 41 5.66 14.83 6.13
C GLU A 41 6.89 14.37 5.31
N VAL A 42 7.53 15.30 4.59
CA VAL A 42 8.75 15.03 3.82
C VAL A 42 9.90 14.64 4.74
N ARG A 43 10.14 15.40 5.83
CA ARG A 43 11.18 15.07 6.83
C ARG A 43 10.98 13.68 7.42
N ARG A 44 9.76 13.35 7.82
CA ARG A 44 9.42 12.03 8.39
C ARG A 44 9.76 10.90 7.41
N SER A 45 9.58 11.12 6.13
CA SER A 45 9.85 10.10 5.10
C SER A 45 11.34 9.82 4.90
N PHE A 46 12.21 10.79 5.24
CA PHE A 46 13.65 10.69 5.01
C PHE A 46 14.48 10.39 6.26
N GLN A 47 13.99 10.81 7.43
CA GLN A 47 14.76 10.77 8.68
C GLN A 47 14.40 9.62 9.63
N GLY A 48 13.33 8.90 9.39
CA GLY A 48 12.72 8.00 10.37
C GLY A 48 13.26 6.57 10.43
N GLY A 49 14.37 6.24 9.79
CA GLY A 49 14.84 4.85 9.72
C GLY A 49 13.92 3.93 8.90
N TYR A 50 12.99 4.50 8.18
CA TYR A 50 12.08 3.79 7.27
C TYR A 50 12.76 3.54 5.92
N GLY A 51 12.54 2.36 5.34
CA GLY A 51 13.02 2.07 4.00
C GLY A 51 12.30 2.91 2.92
N PRO A 52 12.89 3.02 1.71
CA PRO A 52 12.36 3.85 0.61
C PRO A 52 10.90 3.57 0.23
N LEU A 53 10.44 2.33 0.43
CA LEU A 53 9.08 1.90 0.07
C LEU A 53 8.06 2.04 1.20
N TYR A 54 8.46 2.53 2.38
CA TYR A 54 7.57 2.65 3.52
C TYR A 54 6.28 3.43 3.22
N GLN A 55 6.41 4.57 2.52
CA GLN A 55 5.25 5.40 2.18
C GLN A 55 4.31 4.74 1.17
N ALA A 56 4.83 3.87 0.31
CA ALA A 56 4.01 3.12 -0.64
C ALA A 56 3.17 2.03 0.04
N ALA A 57 3.69 1.43 1.11
CA ALA A 57 3.07 0.27 1.77
C ALA A 57 1.61 0.51 2.21
N TYR A 58 1.29 1.71 2.70
CA TYR A 58 -0.06 2.05 3.15
C TYR A 58 -1.13 1.93 2.07
N LEU A 59 -0.88 2.48 0.87
CA LEU A 59 -1.84 2.43 -0.22
C LEU A 59 -1.82 1.06 -0.88
N LEU A 60 -0.63 0.53 -1.19
CA LEU A 60 -0.50 -0.77 -1.85
C LEU A 60 -1.08 -1.89 -0.99
N GLY A 61 -0.80 -1.91 0.31
CA GLY A 61 -1.40 -2.87 1.23
C GLY A 61 -2.92 -2.77 1.30
N GLY A 62 -3.45 -1.55 1.35
CA GLY A 62 -4.89 -1.31 1.32
C GLY A 62 -5.55 -1.78 0.01
N LEU A 63 -4.91 -1.57 -1.14
CA LEU A 63 -5.41 -2.04 -2.42
C LEU A 63 -5.36 -3.57 -2.55
N GLN A 64 -4.33 -4.21 -2.00
CA GLN A 64 -4.25 -5.68 -1.95
C GLN A 64 -5.36 -6.29 -1.07
N LEU A 65 -5.56 -5.75 0.13
CA LEU A 65 -6.65 -6.20 1.01
C LEU A 65 -8.03 -5.97 0.38
N ARG A 66 -8.20 -4.86 -0.33
CA ARG A 66 -9.44 -4.59 -1.05
C ARG A 66 -9.66 -5.56 -2.21
N GLY A 67 -8.60 -5.92 -2.94
CA GLY A 67 -8.64 -6.97 -3.97
C GLY A 67 -9.04 -8.32 -3.40
N LEU A 68 -8.43 -8.71 -2.28
CA LEU A 68 -8.77 -9.95 -1.56
C LEU A 68 -10.22 -9.94 -1.05
N ARG A 69 -10.68 -8.81 -0.49
CA ARG A 69 -12.08 -8.64 -0.08
C ARG A 69 -13.04 -8.83 -1.25
N LYS A 70 -12.75 -8.20 -2.40
CA LYS A 70 -13.57 -8.36 -3.60
C LYS A 70 -13.63 -9.84 -4.04
N GLN A 71 -12.50 -10.53 -3.99
CA GLN A 71 -12.44 -11.96 -4.34
C GLN A 71 -13.26 -12.83 -3.41
N LEU A 72 -13.32 -12.55 -2.10
CA LEU A 72 -13.91 -13.45 -1.12
C LEU A 72 -15.32 -13.03 -0.66
N VAL A 73 -15.59 -11.74 -0.57
CA VAL A 73 -16.87 -11.22 -0.07
C VAL A 73 -17.85 -10.95 -1.20
N ASP A 74 -17.42 -10.30 -2.27
CA ASP A 74 -18.32 -9.97 -3.39
C ASP A 74 -18.76 -11.24 -4.14
N THR A 75 -17.94 -12.29 -4.13
CA THR A 75 -18.29 -13.64 -4.64
C THR A 75 -19.05 -14.50 -3.64
N LYS A 76 -19.38 -13.98 -2.45
CA LYS A 76 -20.11 -14.69 -1.39
C LYS A 76 -19.43 -15.95 -0.82
N ILE A 77 -18.13 -16.09 -1.00
CA ILE A 77 -17.33 -17.15 -0.34
C ILE A 77 -17.28 -16.91 1.17
N MET A 78 -17.21 -15.65 1.59
CA MET A 78 -17.26 -15.23 2.99
C MET A 78 -18.22 -14.06 3.20
N THR A 79 -18.77 -13.96 4.40
CA THR A 79 -19.44 -12.72 4.84
C THR A 79 -18.39 -11.65 5.15
N THR A 80 -18.78 -10.38 5.12
CA THR A 80 -17.91 -9.27 5.51
C THR A 80 -17.31 -9.47 6.91
N LYS A 81 -18.12 -9.94 7.87
CA LYS A 81 -17.65 -10.20 9.24
C LYS A 81 -16.59 -11.30 9.27
N GLN A 82 -16.84 -12.43 8.62
CA GLN A 82 -15.88 -13.52 8.55
C GLN A 82 -14.55 -13.07 7.92
N PHE A 83 -14.60 -12.30 6.84
CA PHE A 83 -13.41 -11.74 6.21
C PHE A 83 -12.59 -10.88 7.19
N HIS A 84 -13.24 -9.95 7.88
CA HIS A 84 -12.55 -9.10 8.85
C HIS A 84 -11.96 -9.89 10.01
N ASP A 85 -12.71 -10.83 10.58
CA ASP A 85 -12.25 -11.68 11.68
C ASP A 85 -11.02 -12.51 11.25
N GLU A 86 -11.05 -13.11 10.05
CA GLU A 86 -9.93 -13.88 9.53
C GLU A 86 -8.68 -13.02 9.28
N ILE A 87 -8.82 -11.83 8.68
CA ILE A 87 -7.71 -10.90 8.48
C ILE A 87 -7.07 -10.51 9.82
N MET A 88 -7.88 -10.17 10.81
CA MET A 88 -7.40 -9.75 12.14
C MET A 88 -6.68 -10.90 12.88
N ARG A 89 -7.10 -12.15 12.70
CA ARG A 89 -6.44 -13.32 13.29
C ARG A 89 -5.04 -13.57 12.76
N GLN A 90 -4.76 -13.17 11.52
CA GLN A 90 -3.44 -13.39 10.91
C GLN A 90 -2.34 -12.50 11.54
N GLY A 91 -2.73 -11.40 12.20
CA GLY A 91 -1.77 -10.48 12.79
C GLY A 91 -0.93 -9.72 11.74
N ASN A 92 0.30 -9.38 12.13
CA ASN A 92 1.19 -8.59 11.29
C ASN A 92 2.05 -9.48 10.38
N MET A 93 1.59 -9.70 9.15
CA MET A 93 2.34 -10.44 8.15
C MET A 93 2.11 -9.85 6.74
N PRO A 94 2.98 -10.17 5.75
CA PRO A 94 2.78 -9.77 4.36
C PRO A 94 1.42 -10.21 3.82
N ILE A 95 0.74 -9.34 3.07
CA ILE A 95 -0.63 -9.59 2.59
C ILE A 95 -0.71 -10.82 1.67
N ALA A 96 0.36 -11.11 0.93
CA ALA A 96 0.43 -12.34 0.14
C ALA A 96 0.29 -13.60 1.02
N LEU A 97 0.91 -13.63 2.20
CA LEU A 97 0.78 -14.73 3.16
C LEU A 97 -0.59 -14.74 3.84
N ILE A 98 -1.15 -13.56 4.17
CA ILE A 98 -2.53 -13.46 4.66
C ILE A 98 -3.49 -14.08 3.63
N ARG A 99 -3.31 -13.76 2.34
CA ARG A 99 -4.13 -14.33 1.27
C ARG A 99 -4.10 -15.86 1.30
N LEU A 100 -2.91 -16.47 1.33
CA LEU A 100 -2.77 -17.92 1.39
C LEU A 100 -3.47 -18.54 2.60
N ALA A 101 -3.28 -17.94 3.78
CA ALA A 101 -3.90 -18.40 5.01
C ALA A 101 -5.43 -18.33 4.95
N VAL A 102 -6.00 -17.25 4.41
CA VAL A 102 -7.43 -17.04 4.35
C VAL A 102 -8.10 -17.86 3.23
N THR A 103 -7.43 -18.06 2.10
CA THR A 103 -7.92 -18.90 1.00
C THR A 103 -7.60 -20.38 1.21
N ARG A 104 -6.77 -20.72 2.21
CA ARG A 104 -6.28 -22.09 2.46
C ARG A 104 -5.52 -22.69 1.28
N GLU A 105 -4.95 -21.86 0.44
CA GLU A 105 -4.05 -22.28 -0.62
C GLU A 105 -2.77 -22.88 -0.02
N LYS A 106 -2.26 -23.96 -0.61
CA LYS A 106 -1.02 -24.58 -0.13
C LYS A 106 0.18 -23.72 -0.55
N LEU A 107 1.04 -23.44 0.41
CA LEU A 107 2.35 -22.84 0.12
C LEU A 107 3.25 -23.89 -0.50
N THR A 108 3.76 -23.64 -1.70
CA THR A 108 4.75 -24.49 -2.38
C THR A 108 5.99 -23.67 -2.72
N PRO A 109 7.19 -24.29 -2.81
CA PRO A 109 8.42 -23.57 -3.14
C PRO A 109 8.36 -22.84 -4.49
N ASP A 110 7.61 -23.36 -5.45
CA ASP A 110 7.49 -22.82 -6.81
C ASP A 110 6.27 -21.92 -6.98
N MET A 111 5.69 -21.47 -5.88
CA MET A 111 4.48 -20.67 -5.91
C MET A 111 4.73 -19.28 -6.49
N ASP A 112 4.10 -18.98 -7.60
CA ASP A 112 4.07 -17.63 -8.16
C ASP A 112 3.15 -16.73 -7.30
N ILE A 113 3.75 -15.95 -6.40
CA ILE A 113 3.04 -14.98 -5.58
C ILE A 113 2.71 -13.77 -6.44
N ARG A 114 1.62 -13.83 -7.17
CA ARG A 114 1.13 -12.68 -7.94
C ARG A 114 0.50 -11.66 -7.03
N TRP A 115 0.98 -10.43 -7.16
CA TRP A 115 0.39 -9.28 -6.49
C TRP A 115 -0.92 -8.90 -7.17
N LYS A 116 -2.04 -9.04 -6.45
CA LYS A 116 -3.35 -8.61 -6.95
C LYS A 116 -3.80 -7.37 -6.20
N PHE A 117 -4.13 -6.33 -6.96
CA PHE A 117 -4.63 -5.07 -6.45
C PHE A 117 -6.06 -4.83 -6.88
N TYR A 118 -6.80 -4.07 -6.06
CA TYR A 118 -8.09 -3.56 -6.46
C TYR A 118 -7.93 -2.58 -7.63
N GLY A 119 -8.71 -2.76 -8.67
CA GLY A 119 -8.66 -1.90 -9.86
C GLY A 119 -7.47 -2.18 -10.79
N GLU A 120 -6.89 -3.38 -10.74
CA GLU A 120 -5.92 -3.83 -11.75
C GLU A 120 -6.47 -3.64 -13.16
N LEU A 121 -5.62 -3.15 -14.06
CA LEU A 121 -5.96 -3.05 -15.47
C LEU A 121 -6.17 -4.46 -16.03
N PRO A 122 -7.13 -4.65 -16.95
CA PRO A 122 -7.26 -5.92 -17.65
C PRO A 122 -5.95 -6.29 -18.33
N ASP A 123 -5.63 -7.58 -18.34
CA ASP A 123 -4.45 -8.10 -19.02
C ASP A 123 -4.43 -7.55 -20.47
N ARG A 124 -3.29 -6.94 -20.85
CA ARG A 124 -3.08 -6.42 -22.20
C ARG A 124 -2.73 -7.56 -23.13
#